data_073456608a0ea8a0b5dc55fe04364b5b
#
_entry.id   073456608a0ea8a0b5dc55fe04364b5b
#
_cell.length_a   1.000
_cell.length_b   1.000
_cell.length_c   1.000
_cell.angle_alpha   90.00
_cell.angle_beta   90.00
_cell.angle_gamma   90.00
#
_symmetry.space_group_name_H-M   'P 1'
#
loop_
_entity.id
_entity.type
_entity.pdbx_description
1 polymer ?
#
loop_
_entity_poly.entity_id
_entity_poly.type
_entity_poly.pdbx_seq_one_letter_code
_entity_poly.pdbx_strand_id
1 'polypeptide(L)'
;MIKKTVTYTDIDGIEQSEDLLFHLDNNVIIDMLKNDKLQKLSDDLSSDDMSTKITAFENFVDMTYGFRYEEEKIDKKTGARRMVPRFRHATPEEIEEFHKSEAHGKLMLAMYTTQGEADNFVSALLPNIKG
;
A
#
# COMPACT_ATOMS: atom_id res chain seq x y z
N MET A 1 -5.58 -6.42 -3.91
CA MET A 1 -4.65 -6.43 -2.75
C MET A 1 -3.34 -7.08 -3.14
N ILE A 2 -2.25 -6.49 -2.80
CA ILE A 2 -0.93 -7.08 -3.01
C ILE A 2 -0.20 -7.23 -1.67
N LYS A 3 0.68 -8.23 -1.63
CA LYS A 3 1.52 -8.51 -0.47
C LYS A 3 2.98 -8.32 -0.87
N LYS A 4 3.73 -7.58 -0.06
CA LYS A 4 5.18 -7.44 -0.21
C LYS A 4 5.84 -8.00 1.03
N THR A 5 6.68 -9.00 0.84
CA THR A 5 7.48 -9.55 1.94
C THR A 5 8.81 -8.84 1.96
N VAL A 6 9.14 -8.20 3.09
CA VAL A 6 10.43 -7.52 3.29
C VAL A 6 11.25 -8.29 4.31
N THR A 7 12.51 -8.50 3.97
CA THR A 7 13.47 -9.16 4.86
C THR A 7 14.59 -8.18 5.18
N TYR A 8 14.88 -8.03 6.46
CA TYR A 8 15.93 -7.13 6.94
C TYR A 8 16.63 -7.71 8.15
N THR A 9 17.79 -7.18 8.46
CA THR A 9 18.53 -7.55 9.67
C THR A 9 18.32 -6.49 10.72
N ASP A 10 17.87 -6.90 11.92
CA ASP A 10 17.64 -5.95 13.01
C ASP A 10 18.95 -5.52 13.67
N ILE A 11 18.84 -4.64 14.68
CA ILE A 11 19.99 -4.08 15.38
C ILE A 11 20.83 -5.15 16.09
N ASP A 12 20.23 -6.28 16.44
CA ASP A 12 20.92 -7.40 17.07
C ASP A 12 21.53 -8.39 16.07
N GLY A 13 21.44 -8.09 14.78
CA GLY A 13 21.96 -8.96 13.72
C GLY A 13 21.05 -10.12 13.37
N ILE A 14 19.83 -10.14 13.88
CA ILE A 14 18.85 -11.21 13.63
C ILE A 14 18.03 -10.87 12.39
N GLU A 15 17.90 -11.84 11.48
CA GLU A 15 17.09 -11.67 10.27
C GLU A 15 15.61 -11.69 10.64
N GLN A 16 14.90 -10.66 10.17
CA GLN A 16 13.46 -10.51 10.34
C GLN A 16 12.79 -10.49 8.96
N SER A 17 11.57 -11.01 8.92
CA SER A 17 10.76 -10.98 7.70
C SER A 17 9.35 -10.52 8.06
N GLU A 18 8.81 -9.57 7.31
CA GLU A 18 7.47 -9.04 7.51
C GLU A 18 6.71 -9.02 6.19
N ASP A 19 5.43 -9.38 6.26
CA ASP A 19 4.51 -9.27 5.14
C ASP A 19 3.74 -7.97 5.26
N LEU A 20 3.88 -7.12 4.25
CA LEU A 20 3.18 -5.84 4.18
C LEU A 20 2.04 -5.96 3.15
N LEU A 21 0.86 -5.50 3.53
CA LEU A 21 -0.33 -5.59 2.68
C LEU A 21 -0.74 -4.21 2.18
N PHE A 22 -1.11 -4.15 0.90
CA PHE A 22 -1.52 -2.92 0.24
C PHE A 22 -2.77 -3.17 -0.61
N HIS A 23 -3.72 -2.26 -0.53
CA HIS A 23 -4.95 -2.34 -1.30
C HIS A 23 -5.52 -0.94 -1.53
N LEU A 24 -6.15 -0.75 -2.67
CA LEU A 24 -6.82 0.50 -3.00
C LEU A 24 -8.24 0.18 -3.44
N ASP A 25 -9.22 0.64 -2.64
CA ASP A 25 -10.63 0.39 -2.91
C ASP A 25 -11.10 1.19 -4.14
N ASN A 26 -12.02 0.60 -4.91
CA ASN A 26 -12.57 1.24 -6.09
C ASN A 26 -13.24 2.59 -5.77
N ASN A 27 -13.89 2.70 -4.61
CA ASN A 27 -14.52 3.96 -4.18
C ASN A 27 -13.48 5.06 -3.93
N VAL A 28 -12.32 4.71 -3.40
CA VAL A 28 -11.21 5.65 -3.22
C VAL A 28 -10.69 6.12 -4.57
N ILE A 29 -10.53 5.21 -5.53
CA ILE A 29 -10.10 5.55 -6.89
C ILE A 29 -11.08 6.52 -7.54
N ILE A 30 -12.39 6.29 -7.40
CA ILE A 30 -13.42 7.18 -7.94
C ILE A 30 -13.32 8.58 -7.32
N ASP A 31 -13.12 8.65 -6.00
CA ASP A 31 -12.94 9.93 -5.31
C ASP A 31 -11.70 10.67 -5.81
N MET A 32 -10.62 9.95 -6.05
CA MET A 32 -9.38 10.53 -6.61
C MET A 32 -9.60 11.08 -8.02
N LEU A 33 -10.41 10.39 -8.82
CA LEU A 33 -10.77 10.86 -10.17
C LEU A 33 -11.59 12.15 -10.11
N LYS A 34 -12.56 12.24 -9.19
CA LYS A 34 -13.42 13.42 -9.04
C LYS A 34 -12.66 14.66 -8.59
N ASN A 35 -11.59 14.47 -7.80
CA ASN A 35 -10.84 15.56 -7.18
C ASN A 35 -9.51 15.86 -7.88
N ASP A 36 -9.28 15.31 -9.06
CA ASP A 36 -8.03 15.45 -9.83
C ASP A 36 -6.78 14.96 -9.07
N LYS A 37 -6.96 14.24 -7.97
CA LYS A 37 -5.85 13.70 -7.18
C LYS A 37 -5.08 12.63 -7.92
N LEU A 38 -5.77 11.86 -8.78
CA LEU A 38 -5.12 10.83 -9.58
C LEU A 38 -4.19 11.44 -10.61
N GLN A 39 -4.63 12.54 -11.27
CA GLN A 39 -3.79 13.26 -12.21
C GLN A 39 -2.57 13.88 -11.52
N LYS A 40 -2.77 14.47 -10.34
CA LYS A 40 -1.68 15.05 -9.56
C LYS A 40 -0.67 13.97 -9.16
N LEU A 41 -1.14 12.82 -8.72
CA LEU A 41 -0.27 11.68 -8.37
C LEU A 41 0.56 11.24 -9.57
N SER A 42 -0.07 11.09 -10.74
CA SER A 42 0.60 10.71 -11.97
C SER A 42 1.68 11.74 -12.35
N ASP A 43 1.35 13.02 -12.27
CA ASP A 43 2.29 14.10 -12.57
C ASP A 43 3.49 14.09 -11.63
N ASP A 44 3.24 13.93 -10.33
CA ASP A 44 4.29 13.93 -9.32
C ASP A 44 5.19 12.69 -9.44
N LEU A 45 4.61 11.52 -9.76
CA LEU A 45 5.37 10.29 -9.98
C LEU A 45 6.24 10.36 -11.25
N SER A 46 5.85 11.18 -12.20
CA SER A 46 6.59 11.40 -13.44
C SER A 46 7.54 12.59 -13.37
N SER A 47 7.62 13.27 -12.22
CA SER A 47 8.47 14.44 -12.03
C SER A 47 9.95 14.08 -12.17
N ASP A 48 10.74 15.04 -12.71
CA ASP A 48 12.20 14.93 -12.75
C ASP A 48 12.83 15.25 -11.38
N ASP A 49 12.07 15.92 -10.51
CA ASP A 49 12.52 16.19 -9.15
C ASP A 49 12.38 14.95 -8.28
N MET A 50 13.50 14.38 -7.85
CA MET A 50 13.54 13.14 -7.10
C MET A 50 12.78 13.26 -5.77
N SER A 51 12.88 14.38 -5.08
CA SER A 51 12.18 14.60 -3.82
C SER A 51 10.66 14.57 -4.01
N THR A 52 10.15 15.22 -5.05
CA THR A 52 8.72 15.22 -5.40
C THR A 52 8.26 13.80 -5.72
N LYS A 53 9.03 13.08 -6.52
CA LYS A 53 8.72 11.71 -6.94
C LYS A 53 8.65 10.76 -5.74
N ILE A 54 9.65 10.79 -4.86
CA ILE A 54 9.72 9.93 -3.68
C ILE A 54 8.59 10.25 -2.71
N THR A 55 8.30 11.53 -2.47
CA THR A 55 7.23 11.96 -1.59
C THR A 55 5.87 11.49 -2.10
N ALA A 56 5.62 11.63 -3.40
CA ALA A 56 4.37 11.16 -4.00
C ALA A 56 4.23 9.64 -3.88
N PHE A 57 5.30 8.91 -4.10
CA PHE A 57 5.30 7.45 -3.96
C PHE A 57 5.06 7.02 -2.50
N GLU A 58 5.73 7.66 -1.55
CA GLU A 58 5.54 7.38 -0.12
C GLU A 58 4.10 7.64 0.30
N ASN A 59 3.50 8.75 -0.15
CA ASN A 59 2.10 9.05 0.11
C ASN A 59 1.18 7.98 -0.46
N PHE A 60 1.49 7.46 -1.64
CA PHE A 60 0.73 6.37 -2.25
C PHE A 60 0.87 5.07 -1.46
N VAL A 61 2.06 4.75 -1.00
CA VAL A 61 2.30 3.59 -0.12
C VAL A 61 1.46 3.73 1.15
N ASP A 62 1.48 4.88 1.80
CA ASP A 62 0.74 5.12 3.04
C ASP A 62 -0.77 4.99 2.84
N MET A 63 -1.28 5.51 1.74
CA MET A 63 -2.70 5.48 1.41
C MET A 63 -3.21 4.06 1.16
N THR A 64 -2.33 3.17 0.69
CA THR A 64 -2.70 1.80 0.34
C THR A 64 -2.35 0.78 1.42
N TYR A 65 -1.50 1.16 2.38
CA TYR A 65 -1.05 0.27 3.44
C TYR A 65 -2.19 -0.06 4.42
N GLY A 66 -2.24 -1.31 4.86
CA GLY A 66 -3.23 -1.72 5.83
C GLY A 66 -3.07 -3.15 6.28
N PHE A 67 -4.17 -3.68 6.82
CA PHE A 67 -4.17 -4.96 7.51
C PHE A 67 -5.33 -5.82 7.08
N ARG A 68 -5.06 -7.12 7.03
CA ARG A 68 -6.10 -8.12 6.81
C ARG A 68 -6.72 -8.50 8.13
N TYR A 69 -8.04 -8.66 8.13
CA TYR A 69 -8.76 -9.19 9.27
C TYR A 69 -9.88 -10.11 8.78
N GLU A 70 -10.41 -10.92 9.68
CA GLU A 70 -11.50 -11.82 9.37
C GLU A 70 -12.80 -11.28 9.98
N GLU A 71 -13.86 -11.26 9.19
CA GLU A 71 -15.19 -10.85 9.63
C GLU A 71 -16.12 -12.04 9.60
N GLU A 72 -16.85 -12.28 10.70
CA GLU A 72 -17.84 -13.34 10.76
C GLU A 72 -19.12 -12.89 10.05
N LYS A 73 -19.60 -13.70 9.11
CA LYS A 73 -20.88 -13.51 8.47
C LYS A 73 -21.80 -14.67 8.77
N ILE A 74 -23.05 -14.35 9.09
CA ILE A 74 -24.10 -15.33 9.36
C ILE A 74 -25.05 -15.32 8.16
N ASP A 75 -25.26 -16.50 7.56
CA ASP A 75 -26.26 -16.67 6.52
C ASP A 75 -27.66 -16.61 7.17
N LYS A 76 -28.46 -15.65 6.75
CA LYS A 76 -29.80 -15.42 7.30
C LYS A 76 -30.76 -16.58 7.01
N LYS A 77 -30.50 -17.39 5.98
CA LYS A 77 -31.37 -18.50 5.59
C LYS A 77 -31.04 -19.77 6.34
N THR A 78 -29.77 -20.08 6.54
CA THR A 78 -29.30 -21.35 7.10
C THR A 78 -28.75 -21.21 8.51
N GLY A 79 -28.45 -19.99 8.97
CA GLY A 79 -27.76 -19.75 10.23
C GLY A 79 -26.27 -20.15 10.20
N ALA A 80 -25.76 -20.55 9.04
CA ALA A 80 -24.37 -20.96 8.91
C ALA A 80 -23.44 -19.76 9.11
N ARG A 81 -22.34 -19.98 9.84
CA ARG A 81 -21.32 -18.97 10.10
C ARG A 81 -20.13 -19.22 9.20
N ARG A 82 -19.55 -18.14 8.64
CA ARG A 82 -18.32 -18.22 7.88
C ARG A 82 -17.46 -17.01 8.16
N MET A 83 -16.13 -17.19 8.08
CA MET A 83 -15.19 -16.10 8.19
C MET A 83 -14.88 -15.57 6.79
N VAL A 84 -15.01 -14.28 6.62
CA VAL A 84 -14.76 -13.59 5.34
C VAL A 84 -13.56 -12.68 5.51
N PRO A 85 -12.52 -12.82 4.65
CA PRO A 85 -11.37 -11.95 4.72
C PRO A 85 -11.75 -10.52 4.32
N ARG A 86 -11.24 -9.55 5.08
CA ARG A 86 -11.44 -8.12 4.86
C ARG A 86 -10.09 -7.41 4.93
N PHE A 87 -10.06 -6.21 4.39
CA PHE A 87 -8.91 -5.32 4.47
C PHE A 87 -9.35 -4.01 5.09
N ARG A 88 -8.53 -3.46 6.00
CA ARG A 88 -8.70 -2.10 6.50
C ARG A 88 -7.43 -1.30 6.28
N HIS A 89 -7.57 -0.03 5.93
CA HIS A 89 -6.42 0.85 5.80
C HIS A 89 -5.83 1.17 7.17
N ALA A 90 -4.52 1.40 7.21
CA ALA A 90 -3.82 1.75 8.42
C ALA A 90 -4.31 3.10 8.96
N THR A 91 -4.39 3.21 10.29
CA THR A 91 -4.68 4.48 10.96
C THR A 91 -3.46 5.41 10.88
N PRO A 92 -3.63 6.74 11.12
CA PRO A 92 -2.49 7.65 11.14
C PRO A 92 -1.40 7.23 12.13
N GLU A 93 -1.76 6.69 13.29
CA GLU A 93 -0.79 6.18 14.27
C GLU A 93 -0.03 4.97 13.76
N GLU A 94 -0.73 4.07 13.07
CA GLU A 94 -0.09 2.89 12.47
C GLU A 94 0.84 3.27 11.33
N ILE A 95 0.49 4.28 10.54
CA ILE A 95 1.36 4.82 9.48
C ILE A 95 2.61 5.44 10.09
N GLU A 96 2.46 6.20 11.19
CA GLU A 96 3.61 6.77 11.89
C GLU A 96 4.57 5.69 12.41
N GLU A 97 4.03 4.63 12.99
CA GLU A 97 4.83 3.47 13.43
C GLU A 97 5.51 2.77 12.25
N PHE A 98 4.80 2.64 11.14
CA PHE A 98 5.36 2.06 9.92
C PHE A 98 6.55 2.87 9.42
N HIS A 99 6.45 4.20 9.40
CA HIS A 99 7.53 5.08 8.96
C HIS A 99 8.79 4.97 9.81
N LYS A 100 8.66 4.56 11.08
CA LYS A 100 9.79 4.34 11.98
C LYS A 100 10.40 2.94 11.86
N SER A 101 9.76 2.04 11.10
CA SER A 101 10.18 0.64 11.03
C SER A 101 11.28 0.43 9.99
N GLU A 102 12.11 -0.58 10.21
CA GLU A 102 13.09 -1.03 9.22
C GLU A 102 12.41 -1.57 7.96
N ALA A 103 11.22 -2.18 8.12
CA ALA A 103 10.44 -2.69 6.99
C ALA A 103 10.09 -1.58 6.00
N HIS A 104 9.68 -0.40 6.48
CA HIS A 104 9.39 0.75 5.63
C HIS A 104 10.61 1.20 4.84
N GLY A 105 11.73 1.40 5.54
CA GLY A 105 12.98 1.82 4.89
C GLY A 105 13.44 0.82 3.85
N LYS A 106 13.36 -0.46 4.17
CA LYS A 106 13.75 -1.54 3.25
C LYS A 106 12.84 -1.56 2.01
N LEU A 107 11.53 -1.42 2.21
CA LEU A 107 10.55 -1.36 1.11
C LEU A 107 10.84 -0.18 0.18
N MET A 108 10.96 1.03 0.75
CA MET A 108 11.21 2.24 -0.04
C MET A 108 12.52 2.16 -0.79
N LEU A 109 13.57 1.69 -0.15
CA LEU A 109 14.87 1.56 -0.78
C LEU A 109 14.84 0.56 -1.94
N ALA A 110 14.16 -0.59 -1.75
CA ALA A 110 14.02 -1.60 -2.80
C ALA A 110 13.28 -1.05 -4.03
N MET A 111 12.27 -0.18 -3.83
CA MET A 111 11.52 0.42 -4.93
C MET A 111 12.39 1.33 -5.80
N TYR A 112 13.39 1.97 -5.23
CA TYR A 112 14.25 2.93 -5.95
C TYR A 112 15.61 2.35 -6.35
N THR A 113 15.98 1.17 -5.86
CA THR A 113 17.22 0.50 -6.26
C THR A 113 16.99 -0.60 -7.30
N THR A 114 15.75 -1.07 -7.45
CA THR A 114 15.39 -2.06 -8.46
C THR A 114 14.59 -1.38 -9.56
N GLN A 115 15.11 -1.39 -10.77
CA GLN A 115 14.48 -0.72 -11.91
C GLN A 115 13.06 -1.24 -12.15
N GLY A 116 12.09 -0.32 -12.26
CA GLY A 116 10.71 -0.63 -12.57
C GLY A 116 9.86 -1.11 -11.40
N GLU A 117 10.43 -1.32 -10.22
CA GLU A 117 9.66 -1.82 -9.07
C GLU A 117 8.60 -0.83 -8.59
N ALA A 118 8.94 0.47 -8.51
CA ALA A 118 7.98 1.48 -8.09
C ALA A 118 6.80 1.56 -9.07
N ASP A 119 7.08 1.56 -10.37
CA ASP A 119 6.05 1.59 -11.41
C ASP A 119 5.17 0.33 -11.37
N ASN A 120 5.77 -0.82 -11.16
CA ASN A 120 5.04 -2.09 -11.04
C ASN A 120 4.11 -2.09 -9.83
N PHE A 121 4.57 -1.54 -8.70
CA PHE A 121 3.78 -1.42 -7.49
C PHE A 121 2.53 -0.57 -7.72
N VAL A 122 2.71 0.61 -8.31
CA VAL A 122 1.60 1.53 -8.61
C VAL A 122 0.63 0.89 -9.60
N SER A 123 1.15 0.27 -10.66
CA SER A 123 0.32 -0.37 -11.70
C SER A 123 -0.49 -1.55 -11.17
N ALA A 124 0.03 -2.25 -10.16
CA ALA A 124 -0.67 -3.38 -9.54
C ALA A 124 -1.89 -2.94 -8.72
N LEU A 125 -1.89 -1.69 -8.25
CA LEU A 125 -2.95 -1.16 -7.38
C LEU A 125 -3.90 -0.20 -8.09
N LEU A 126 -3.42 0.52 -9.11
CA LEU A 126 -4.25 1.44 -9.88
C LEU A 126 -4.66 0.80 -11.21
N PRO A 127 -5.96 0.88 -11.57
CA PRO A 127 -6.40 0.44 -12.88
C PRO A 127 -5.81 1.35 -13.97
N ASN A 128 -5.63 0.79 -15.17
CA ASN A 128 -5.19 1.58 -16.31
C ASN A 128 -6.39 2.39 -16.83
N ILE A 129 -6.49 3.64 -16.37
CA ILE A 129 -7.57 4.53 -16.76
C ILE A 129 -7.13 5.32 -17.98
N LYS A 130 -7.76 5.04 -19.11
CA LYS A 130 -7.59 5.83 -20.31
C LYS A 130 -8.64 6.94 -20.27
N GLY A 131 -8.18 8.14 -20.03
CA GLY A 131 -9.03 9.34 -20.08
C GLY A 131 -9.39 9.71 -21.50
#